data_008896b7084405b41028d3445e9b12f2
#
_entry.id   008896b7084405b41028d3445e9b12f2
#
_cell.length_a   1.000
_cell.length_b   1.000
_cell.length_c   1.000
_cell.angle_alpha   90.00
_cell.angle_beta   90.00
_cell.angle_gamma   90.00
#
_symmetry.space_group_name_H-M   'P 1'
#
loop_
_entity.id
_entity.type
_entity.pdbx_description
1 polymer ?
#
loop_
_entity_poly.entity_id
_entity_poly.type
_entity_poly.pdbx_seq_one_letter_code
_entity_poly.pdbx_strand_id
1 'polypeptide(L)'
;MIIATDLDGTLISSDTSISNENLGAIKRLSEYGAHIVLVTGRTFYEILPQLIECPYIDYFVYSNGACIYKQGSGLVFSNCMPAADAKKIYDILSSYETFIELYTNGKPLVDQAKFCDCGFEYY
;
A
#
# COMPACT_ATOMS: atom_id res chain seq x y z
N MET A 1 3.65 22.97 -5.26
CA MET A 1 4.69 21.92 -5.51
C MET A 1 4.13 20.59 -5.06
N ILE A 2 4.42 19.49 -5.79
CA ILE A 2 4.05 18.13 -5.37
C ILE A 2 5.34 17.40 -4.99
N ILE A 3 5.33 16.71 -3.86
CA ILE A 3 6.40 15.84 -3.41
C ILE A 3 5.83 14.43 -3.27
N ALA A 4 6.28 13.53 -4.13
CA ALA A 4 5.95 12.12 -4.07
C ALA A 4 7.10 11.35 -3.41
N THR A 5 6.78 10.51 -2.43
CA THR A 5 7.78 9.70 -1.73
C THR A 5 7.29 8.26 -1.59
N ASP A 6 8.22 7.32 -1.75
CA ASP A 6 8.00 5.92 -1.42
C ASP A 6 8.05 5.70 0.10
N LEU A 7 7.54 4.58 0.54
CA LEU A 7 7.54 4.20 1.95
C LEU A 7 8.75 3.35 2.32
N ASP A 8 8.85 2.17 1.77
CA ASP A 8 9.78 1.13 2.22
C ASP A 8 11.22 1.44 1.84
N GLY A 9 12.09 1.58 2.85
CA GLY A 9 13.49 1.96 2.62
C GLY A 9 13.69 3.42 2.22
N THR A 10 12.64 4.25 2.20
CA THR A 10 12.69 5.69 1.90
C THR A 10 12.16 6.49 3.07
N LEU A 11 10.87 6.46 3.33
CA LEU A 11 10.24 7.22 4.42
C LEU A 11 10.24 6.44 5.73
N ILE A 12 10.11 5.11 5.65
CA ILE A 12 10.16 4.20 6.79
C ILE A 12 11.42 3.34 6.74
N SER A 13 11.94 3.06 7.92
CA SER A 13 13.14 2.24 8.13
C SER A 13 12.83 0.74 8.04
N SER A 14 13.87 -0.09 8.05
CA SER A 14 13.77 -1.56 8.02
C SER A 14 13.03 -2.16 9.23
N ASP A 15 12.89 -1.41 10.32
CA ASP A 15 12.10 -1.75 11.51
C ASP A 15 10.60 -1.41 11.37
N THR A 16 10.18 -1.05 10.15
CA THR A 16 8.80 -0.65 9.82
C THR A 16 8.29 0.56 10.61
N SER A 17 9.20 1.41 11.09
CA SER A 17 8.85 2.65 11.80
C SER A 17 9.14 3.90 10.97
N ILE A 18 8.43 4.98 11.24
CA ILE A 18 8.77 6.31 10.73
C ILE A 18 9.43 7.14 11.82
N SER A 19 10.55 7.78 11.50
CA SER A 19 11.25 8.64 12.43
C SER A 19 10.52 9.96 12.67
N ASN A 20 10.72 10.55 13.87
CA ASN A 20 10.21 11.90 14.17
C ASN A 20 10.81 12.96 13.23
N GLU A 21 12.01 12.73 12.73
CA GLU A 21 12.68 13.62 11.76
C GLU A 21 11.94 13.63 10.43
N ASN A 22 11.55 12.44 9.91
CA ASN A 22 10.79 12.29 8.68
C ASN A 22 9.38 12.88 8.83
N LEU A 23 8.68 12.63 9.93
CA LEU A 23 7.39 13.27 10.22
C LEU A 23 7.52 14.80 10.30
N GLY A 24 8.56 15.29 10.95
CA GLY A 24 8.85 16.72 11.02
C GLY A 24 9.18 17.34 9.66
N ALA A 25 9.84 16.59 8.77
CA ALA A 25 10.12 17.04 7.41
C ALA A 25 8.83 17.13 6.59
N ILE A 26 7.95 16.13 6.63
CA ILE A 26 6.62 16.13 6.00
C ILE A 26 5.83 17.36 6.45
N LYS A 27 5.77 17.60 7.75
CA LYS A 27 5.06 18.77 8.30
C LYS A 27 5.61 20.08 7.73
N ARG A 28 6.92 20.30 7.78
CA ARG A 28 7.54 21.53 7.26
C ARG A 28 7.26 21.72 5.78
N LEU A 29 7.38 20.68 4.96
CA LEU A 29 7.13 20.75 3.53
C LEU A 29 5.67 21.12 3.23
N SER A 30 4.72 20.54 3.97
CA SER A 30 3.29 20.89 3.86
C SER A 30 3.05 22.35 4.26
N GLU A 31 3.68 22.83 5.35
CA GLU A 31 3.58 24.24 5.79
C GLU A 31 4.18 25.24 4.76
N TYR A 32 5.14 24.80 3.94
CA TYR A 32 5.65 25.55 2.79
C TYR A 32 4.76 25.45 1.54
N GLY A 33 3.58 24.84 1.64
CA GLY A 33 2.61 24.71 0.56
C GLY A 33 2.91 23.60 -0.44
N ALA A 34 3.70 22.59 -0.06
CA ALA A 34 3.83 21.38 -0.85
C ALA A 34 2.66 20.42 -0.60
N HIS A 35 2.18 19.79 -1.67
CA HIS A 35 1.30 18.64 -1.57
C HIS A 35 2.13 17.36 -1.41
N ILE A 36 1.90 16.63 -0.34
CA ILE A 36 2.62 15.40 -0.03
C ILE A 36 1.82 14.20 -0.50
N VAL A 37 2.46 13.35 -1.31
CA VAL A 37 1.87 12.14 -1.90
C VAL A 37 2.71 10.94 -1.49
N LEU A 38 2.13 9.99 -0.76
CA LEU A 38 2.76 8.70 -0.52
C LEU A 38 2.48 7.76 -1.69
N VAL A 39 3.52 7.07 -2.18
CA VAL A 39 3.42 6.13 -3.30
C VAL A 39 4.02 4.80 -2.83
N THR A 40 3.24 3.72 -2.85
CA THR A 40 3.69 2.43 -2.31
C THR A 40 3.06 1.24 -3.04
N GLY A 41 3.75 0.11 -3.03
CA GLY A 41 3.20 -1.19 -3.39
C GLY A 41 2.24 -1.77 -2.35
N ARG A 42 2.33 -1.33 -1.11
CA ARG A 42 1.47 -1.80 -0.02
C ARG A 42 0.00 -1.55 -0.32
N THR A 43 -0.86 -2.37 0.27
CA THR A 43 -2.30 -2.06 0.34
C THR A 43 -2.56 -0.97 1.39
N PHE A 44 -3.75 -0.36 1.35
CA PHE A 44 -4.09 0.72 2.29
C PHE A 44 -4.03 0.27 3.76
N TYR A 45 -4.37 -0.99 4.04
CA TYR A 45 -4.34 -1.56 5.40
C TYR A 45 -2.94 -1.86 5.93
N GLU A 46 -1.95 -1.92 5.03
CA GLU A 46 -0.54 -2.14 5.39
C GLU A 46 0.23 -0.82 5.58
N ILE A 47 -0.40 0.31 5.29
CA ILE A 47 0.18 1.62 5.57
C ILE A 47 0.08 1.89 7.07
N LEU A 48 1.17 2.38 7.65
CA LEU A 48 1.23 2.69 9.08
C LEU A 48 0.10 3.65 9.50
N PRO A 49 -0.65 3.35 10.58
CA PRO A 49 -1.71 4.23 11.07
C PRO A 49 -1.26 5.67 11.29
N GLN A 50 -0.04 5.88 11.79
CA GLN A 50 0.56 7.20 11.98
C GLN A 50 0.65 8.03 10.69
N LEU A 51 0.83 7.39 9.54
CA LEU A 51 0.85 8.05 8.24
C LEU A 51 -0.56 8.31 7.74
N ILE A 52 -1.48 7.35 7.91
CA ILE A 52 -2.89 7.52 7.52
C ILE A 52 -3.54 8.67 8.31
N GLU A 53 -3.20 8.81 9.59
CA GLU A 53 -3.72 9.86 10.46
C GLU A 53 -2.95 11.19 10.34
N CYS A 54 -1.84 11.23 9.60
CA CYS A 54 -1.00 12.42 9.44
C CYS A 54 -1.72 13.49 8.60
N PRO A 55 -2.08 14.65 9.16
CA PRO A 55 -2.87 15.66 8.46
C PRO A 55 -2.09 16.41 7.38
N TYR A 56 -0.78 16.17 7.28
CA TYR A 56 0.13 16.81 6.33
C TYR A 56 0.33 16.01 5.05
N ILE A 57 -0.31 14.83 4.93
CA ILE A 57 -0.27 13.99 3.74
C ILE A 57 -1.59 14.16 2.99
N ASP A 58 -1.52 14.57 1.73
CA ASP A 58 -2.71 14.85 0.92
C ASP A 58 -3.25 13.60 0.22
N TYR A 59 -2.36 12.75 -0.29
CA TYR A 59 -2.74 11.59 -1.09
C TYR A 59 -1.92 10.36 -0.78
N PHE A 60 -2.55 9.21 -0.94
CA PHE A 60 -1.94 7.88 -0.88
C PHE A 60 -2.20 7.18 -2.22
N VAL A 61 -1.14 6.93 -2.98
CA VAL A 61 -1.14 6.08 -4.17
C VAL A 61 -0.65 4.71 -3.72
N TYR A 62 -1.51 3.71 -3.71
CA TYR A 62 -1.23 2.41 -3.12
C TYR A 62 -1.58 1.25 -4.04
N SER A 63 -1.28 0.02 -3.63
CA SER A 63 -1.43 -1.19 -4.46
C SER A 63 -0.78 -1.03 -5.83
N ASN A 64 0.50 -0.60 -5.86
CA ASN A 64 1.28 -0.34 -7.08
C ASN A 64 0.59 0.64 -8.06
N GLY A 65 -0.12 1.64 -7.54
CA GLY A 65 -0.81 2.64 -8.35
C GLY A 65 -2.23 2.28 -8.77
N ALA A 66 -2.74 1.12 -8.37
CA ALA A 66 -4.11 0.71 -8.70
C ALA A 66 -5.17 1.55 -8.00
N CYS A 67 -4.83 2.19 -6.88
CA CYS A 67 -5.77 2.98 -6.09
C CYS A 67 -5.15 4.30 -5.63
N ILE A 68 -5.99 5.34 -5.51
CA ILE A 68 -5.62 6.62 -4.93
C ILE A 68 -6.65 7.00 -3.86
N TYR A 69 -6.18 7.23 -2.66
CA TYR A 69 -6.96 7.78 -1.56
C TYR A 69 -6.54 9.25 -1.34
N LYS A 70 -7.52 10.13 -1.18
CA LYS A 70 -7.29 11.52 -0.81
C LYS A 70 -7.68 11.73 0.65
N GLN A 71 -6.81 12.34 1.43
CA GLN A 71 -7.06 12.65 2.82
C GLN A 71 -8.34 13.48 2.97
N GLY A 72 -9.22 13.08 3.88
CA GLY A 72 -10.51 13.74 4.12
C GLY A 72 -11.59 13.53 3.05
N SER A 73 -11.29 12.87 1.92
CA SER A 73 -12.25 12.61 0.84
C SER A 73 -12.49 11.12 0.56
N GLY A 74 -11.54 10.26 0.94
CA GLY A 74 -11.65 8.82 0.69
C GLY A 74 -11.03 8.37 -0.63
N LEU A 75 -11.46 7.21 -1.12
CA LEU A 75 -11.00 6.64 -2.40
C LEU A 75 -11.47 7.52 -3.57
N VAL A 76 -10.53 8.09 -4.33
CA VAL A 76 -10.80 8.99 -5.46
C VAL A 76 -10.48 8.39 -6.82
N PHE A 77 -9.69 7.29 -6.84
CA PHE A 77 -9.38 6.54 -8.05
C PHE A 77 -9.21 5.06 -7.72
N SER A 78 -9.72 4.19 -8.60
CA SER A 78 -9.52 2.76 -8.52
C SER A 78 -9.48 2.17 -9.93
N ASN A 79 -8.45 1.37 -10.21
CA ASN A 79 -8.30 0.61 -11.45
C ASN A 79 -7.96 -0.83 -11.10
N CYS A 80 -8.94 -1.53 -10.55
CA CYS A 80 -8.80 -2.92 -10.14
C CYS A 80 -9.07 -3.86 -11.32
N MET A 81 -8.43 -5.03 -11.29
CA MET A 81 -8.67 -6.09 -12.25
C MET A 81 -10.14 -6.57 -12.16
N PRO A 82 -10.84 -6.77 -13.28
CA PRO A 82 -12.17 -7.38 -13.27
C PRO A 82 -12.14 -8.76 -12.62
N ALA A 83 -13.15 -9.09 -11.81
CA ALA A 83 -13.20 -10.35 -11.06
C ALA A 83 -13.13 -11.59 -11.98
N ALA A 84 -13.72 -11.51 -13.18
CA ALA A 84 -13.68 -12.59 -14.16
C ALA A 84 -12.25 -12.86 -14.68
N ASP A 85 -11.42 -11.81 -14.81
CA ASP A 85 -10.04 -11.95 -15.26
C ASP A 85 -9.14 -12.38 -14.11
N ALA A 86 -9.38 -11.87 -12.90
CA ALA A 86 -8.70 -12.34 -11.69
C ALA A 86 -8.92 -13.85 -11.48
N LYS A 87 -10.18 -14.32 -11.67
CA LYS A 87 -10.48 -15.74 -11.59
C LYS A 87 -9.73 -16.57 -12.62
N LYS A 88 -9.68 -16.16 -13.89
CA LYS A 88 -8.93 -16.87 -14.94
C LYS A 88 -7.45 -16.98 -14.61
N ILE A 89 -6.86 -15.88 -14.14
CA ILE A 89 -5.45 -15.85 -13.73
C ILE A 89 -5.22 -16.79 -12.56
N TYR A 90 -6.11 -16.75 -11.55
CA TYR A 90 -6.04 -17.66 -10.41
C TYR A 90 -6.14 -19.11 -10.84
N ASP A 91 -7.08 -19.47 -11.72
CA ASP A 91 -7.27 -20.83 -12.21
C ASP A 91 -6.02 -21.36 -12.95
N ILE A 92 -5.32 -20.49 -13.69
CA ILE A 92 -4.05 -20.83 -14.36
C ILE A 92 -2.95 -21.01 -13.31
N LEU A 93 -2.74 -20.04 -12.43
CA LEU A 93 -1.65 -20.06 -11.45
C LEU A 93 -1.83 -21.19 -10.42
N SER A 94 -3.07 -21.56 -10.07
CA SER A 94 -3.36 -22.61 -9.11
C SER A 94 -2.93 -24.01 -9.59
N SER A 95 -2.67 -24.18 -10.90
CA SER A 95 -2.10 -25.43 -11.44
C SER A 95 -0.59 -25.57 -11.21
N TYR A 96 0.09 -24.53 -10.73
CA TYR A 96 1.51 -24.53 -10.40
C TYR A 96 1.73 -24.59 -8.88
N GLU A 97 2.88 -25.12 -8.47
CA GLU A 97 3.33 -25.03 -7.08
C GLU A 97 3.86 -23.60 -6.81
N THR A 98 2.94 -22.67 -6.57
CA THR A 98 3.28 -21.27 -6.31
C THR A 98 2.36 -20.68 -5.25
N PHE A 99 2.89 -19.72 -4.51
CA PHE A 99 2.07 -18.92 -3.60
C PHE A 99 1.29 -17.88 -4.39
N ILE A 100 -0.01 -17.79 -4.14
CA ILE A 100 -0.90 -16.82 -4.79
C ILE A 100 -1.55 -15.98 -3.71
N GLU A 101 -1.35 -14.69 -3.81
CA GLU A 101 -1.99 -13.71 -2.97
C GLU A 101 -2.85 -12.78 -3.84
N LEU A 102 -4.13 -12.68 -3.51
CA LEU A 102 -5.09 -11.80 -4.15
C LEU A 102 -5.50 -10.72 -3.15
N TYR A 103 -5.61 -9.49 -3.62
CA TYR A 103 -6.09 -8.39 -2.81
C TYR A 103 -7.48 -7.97 -3.24
N THR A 104 -8.45 -7.97 -2.31
CA THR A 104 -9.81 -7.46 -2.55
C THR A 104 -10.17 -6.43 -1.50
N ASN A 105 -10.57 -5.25 -1.93
CA ASN A 105 -10.83 -4.11 -1.04
C ASN A 105 -9.66 -3.82 -0.07
N GLY A 106 -8.43 -4.00 -0.55
CA GLY A 106 -7.21 -3.81 0.22
C GLY A 106 -6.86 -4.93 1.20
N LYS A 107 -7.68 -5.99 1.32
CA LYS A 107 -7.42 -7.14 2.20
C LYS A 107 -6.80 -8.28 1.41
N PRO A 108 -5.74 -8.93 1.91
CA PRO A 108 -5.17 -10.09 1.29
C PRO A 108 -6.11 -11.29 1.42
N LEU A 109 -6.21 -12.05 0.35
CA LEU A 109 -6.84 -13.38 0.32
C LEU A 109 -5.76 -14.36 -0.11
N VAL A 110 -5.46 -15.34 0.75
CA VAL A 110 -4.46 -16.37 0.52
C VAL A 110 -5.10 -17.74 0.58
N ASP A 111 -4.60 -18.68 -0.22
CA ASP A 111 -4.95 -20.08 -0.10
C ASP A 111 -4.17 -20.67 1.07
N GLN A 112 -4.84 -20.87 2.21
CA GLN A 112 -4.23 -21.38 3.44
C GLN A 112 -3.57 -22.74 3.27
N ALA A 113 -4.10 -23.62 2.40
CA ALA A 113 -3.52 -24.94 2.17
C ALA A 113 -2.14 -24.83 1.49
N LYS A 114 -1.97 -23.89 0.57
CA LYS A 114 -0.69 -23.61 -0.10
C LYS A 114 0.26 -22.75 0.75
N PHE A 115 -0.27 -21.97 1.67
CA PHE A 115 0.50 -21.10 2.56
C PHE A 115 1.38 -21.90 3.54
N CYS A 116 0.84 -22.99 4.11
CA CYS A 116 1.58 -23.83 5.07
C CYS A 116 2.79 -24.53 4.46
N ASP A 117 2.79 -24.77 3.14
CA ASP A 117 3.88 -25.50 2.46
C ASP A 117 5.01 -24.58 1.98
N CYS A 118 4.81 -23.28 1.91
CA CYS A 118 5.79 -22.33 1.35
C CYS A 118 6.81 -21.80 2.37
N GLY A 119 6.66 -22.06 3.66
CA GLY A 119 7.61 -21.64 4.70
C GLY A 119 7.70 -20.12 4.92
N PHE A 120 6.73 -19.37 4.46
CA PHE A 120 6.65 -17.94 4.74
C PHE A 120 6.06 -17.71 6.14
N GLU A 121 6.85 -17.10 7.01
CA GLU A 121 6.32 -16.52 8.26
C GLU A 121 5.75 -15.13 7.96
N TYR A 122 4.54 -14.85 8.46
CA TYR A 122 3.99 -13.50 8.43
C TYR A 122 4.85 -12.56 9.28
N TYR A 123 5.28 -11.48 8.70
CA TYR A 123 5.87 -10.36 9.42
C TYR A 123 4.77 -9.43 9.94
#